data_638b9e67969a9e4d4cc1d7a560ea3eb5
#
_entry.id   638b9e67969a9e4d4cc1d7a560ea3eb5
#
_cell.length_a   1.000
_cell.length_b   1.000
_cell.length_c   1.000
_cell.angle_alpha   90.00
_cell.angle_beta   90.00
_cell.angle_gamma   90.00
#
_symmetry.space_group_name_H-M   'P 1'
#
loop_
_entity.id
_entity.type
_entity.pdbx_description
1 polymer ?
#
loop_
_entity_poly.entity_id
_entity_poly.type
_entity_poly.pdbx_seq_one_letter_code
_entity_poly.pdbx_strand_id
1 'polypeptide(L)'
;MKNIVFDMGNVLTKYKLSDYIGTYTEDEAQAALLKNQVCASVEWICMDRGTMTDEEAVRSICKRIPQSEWELVERFVREFRMKQEPNPPMEALLGELKEQGYHLFLMSNTSHRFRAFSKNIPSVGYMDGIWISCECGYLKPERDAYVDFFRKMKIEPQESYFVDDSPANIEAGIRLGMRGCVYHQDMQELRRNLREAGIDLKDA
;
A
#
# COMPACT_ATOMS: atom_id res chain seq x y z
N MET A 1 -4.03 -3.67 22.82
CA MET A 1 -3.39 -3.17 21.60
C MET A 1 -2.89 -1.76 21.83
N LYS A 2 -1.72 -1.41 21.28
CA LYS A 2 -1.18 -0.04 21.35
C LYS A 2 -0.93 0.53 19.96
N ASN A 3 -0.62 -0.35 19.00
CA ASN A 3 -0.19 0.00 17.66
C ASN A 3 -1.19 -0.52 16.63
N ILE A 4 -1.54 0.30 15.66
CA ILE A 4 -2.37 -0.09 14.52
C ILE A 4 -1.58 0.19 13.26
N VAL A 5 -1.41 -0.85 12.45
CA VAL A 5 -0.63 -0.82 11.22
C VAL A 5 -1.59 -0.88 10.05
N PHE A 6 -1.42 -0.02 9.07
CA PHE A 6 -2.25 0.04 7.87
C PHE A 6 -1.42 -0.19 6.62
N ASP A 7 -1.97 -0.93 5.66
CA ASP A 7 -1.52 -0.82 4.27
C ASP A 7 -2.01 0.49 3.64
N MET A 8 -1.48 0.82 2.47
CA MET A 8 -1.85 2.03 1.75
C MET A 8 -2.94 1.78 0.71
N GLY A 9 -2.68 0.89 -0.24
CA GLY A 9 -3.57 0.63 -1.36
C GLY A 9 -4.84 -0.07 -0.92
N ASN A 10 -6.03 0.38 -1.37
CA ASN A 10 -7.33 -0.16 -0.96
C ASN A 10 -7.62 -0.10 0.55
N VAL A 11 -6.72 0.48 1.35
CA VAL A 11 -6.91 0.72 2.79
C VAL A 11 -6.95 2.22 3.06
N LEU A 12 -5.81 2.90 3.04
CA LEU A 12 -5.75 4.36 3.26
C LEU A 12 -6.21 5.15 2.04
N THR A 13 -6.03 4.61 0.84
CA THR A 13 -6.48 5.24 -0.41
C THR A 13 -7.36 4.27 -1.19
N LYS A 14 -8.36 4.78 -1.88
CA LYS A 14 -9.11 3.98 -2.85
C LYS A 14 -8.23 3.73 -4.06
N TYR A 15 -8.14 2.48 -4.46
CA TYR A 15 -7.33 2.08 -5.60
C TYR A 15 -7.96 0.92 -6.35
N LYS A 16 -8.30 1.15 -7.61
CA LYS A 16 -8.72 0.11 -8.53
C LYS A 16 -7.88 0.23 -9.80
N LEU A 17 -7.04 -0.78 -10.05
CA LEU A 17 -6.07 -0.75 -11.13
C LEU A 17 -6.70 -0.48 -12.50
N SER A 18 -7.88 -1.07 -12.79
CA SER A 18 -8.59 -0.85 -14.05
C SER A 18 -8.96 0.62 -14.27
N ASP A 19 -9.49 1.25 -13.23
CA ASP A 19 -9.94 2.65 -13.31
C ASP A 19 -8.73 3.56 -13.46
N TYR A 20 -7.63 3.23 -12.77
CA TYR A 20 -6.38 3.95 -12.89
C TYR A 20 -5.77 3.83 -14.29
N ILE A 21 -5.72 2.61 -14.86
CA ILE A 21 -5.28 2.39 -16.25
C ILE A 21 -6.16 3.18 -17.24
N GLY A 22 -7.48 3.22 -17.01
CA GLY A 22 -8.42 3.98 -17.82
C GLY A 22 -8.15 5.49 -17.90
N THR A 23 -7.38 6.05 -16.95
CA THR A 23 -6.95 7.46 -17.02
C THR A 23 -5.82 7.70 -18.04
N TYR A 24 -5.17 6.65 -18.53
CA TYR A 24 -4.08 6.71 -19.50
C TYR A 24 -4.48 6.33 -20.91
N THR A 25 -5.46 5.43 -21.04
CA THR A 25 -5.94 4.97 -22.35
C THR A 25 -7.36 4.42 -22.25
N GLU A 26 -8.14 4.62 -23.30
CA GLU A 26 -9.45 3.99 -23.53
C GLU A 26 -9.32 2.76 -24.45
N ASP A 27 -8.14 2.52 -25.05
CA ASP A 27 -7.89 1.37 -25.91
C ASP A 27 -7.71 0.10 -25.09
N GLU A 28 -8.51 -0.93 -25.36
CA GLU A 28 -8.49 -2.19 -24.61
C GLU A 28 -7.16 -2.95 -24.74
N ALA A 29 -6.50 -2.89 -25.91
CA ALA A 29 -5.22 -3.56 -26.12
C ALA A 29 -4.11 -2.87 -25.33
N GLN A 30 -4.09 -1.54 -25.31
CA GLN A 30 -3.18 -0.76 -24.50
C GLN A 30 -3.44 -0.96 -22.99
N ALA A 31 -4.70 -1.01 -22.57
CA ALA A 31 -5.06 -1.31 -21.18
C ALA A 31 -4.57 -2.70 -20.75
N ALA A 32 -4.76 -3.70 -21.61
CA ALA A 32 -4.24 -5.05 -21.39
C ALA A 32 -2.70 -5.09 -21.35
N LEU A 33 -2.03 -4.32 -22.22
CA LEU A 33 -0.58 -4.17 -22.21
C LEU A 33 -0.09 -3.59 -20.88
N LEU A 34 -0.64 -2.47 -20.43
CA LEU A 34 -0.27 -1.85 -19.15
C LEU A 34 -0.47 -2.82 -17.99
N LYS A 35 -1.61 -3.50 -17.95
CA LYS A 35 -1.91 -4.48 -16.90
C LYS A 35 -0.91 -5.63 -16.89
N ASN A 36 -0.66 -6.26 -18.06
CA ASN A 36 0.07 -7.53 -18.14
C ASN A 36 1.58 -7.35 -18.30
N GLN A 37 2.04 -6.32 -19.05
CA GLN A 37 3.45 -6.11 -19.34
C GLN A 37 4.12 -5.12 -18.39
N VAL A 38 3.34 -4.31 -17.67
CA VAL A 38 3.86 -3.34 -16.71
C VAL A 38 3.49 -3.75 -15.29
N CYS A 39 2.20 -3.69 -14.91
CA CYS A 39 1.80 -3.89 -13.51
C CYS A 39 2.02 -5.32 -13.00
N ALA A 40 1.89 -6.34 -13.85
CA ALA A 40 2.13 -7.74 -13.51
C ALA A 40 3.56 -8.22 -13.81
N SER A 41 4.50 -7.30 -14.07
CA SER A 41 5.86 -7.64 -14.47
C SER A 41 6.81 -7.83 -13.28
N VAL A 42 7.92 -8.52 -13.54
CA VAL A 42 9.01 -8.63 -12.57
C VAL A 42 9.66 -7.26 -12.29
N GLU A 43 9.69 -6.39 -13.28
CA GLU A 43 10.20 -5.02 -13.13
C GLU A 43 9.40 -4.23 -12.11
N TRP A 44 8.06 -4.41 -12.09
CA TRP A 44 7.20 -3.78 -11.08
C TRP A 44 7.57 -4.23 -9.67
N ILE A 45 7.73 -5.54 -9.49
CA ILE A 45 8.17 -6.14 -8.23
C ILE A 45 9.56 -5.59 -7.83
N CYS A 46 10.47 -5.47 -8.79
CA CYS A 46 11.82 -4.93 -8.54
C CYS A 46 11.79 -3.43 -8.16
N MET A 47 10.90 -2.63 -8.78
CA MET A 47 10.70 -1.23 -8.36
C MET A 47 10.14 -1.13 -6.94
N ASP A 48 9.14 -1.94 -6.59
CA ASP A 48 8.57 -1.97 -5.24
C ASP A 48 9.56 -2.52 -4.21
N ARG A 49 10.50 -3.38 -4.63
CA ARG A 49 11.61 -3.84 -3.78
C ARG A 49 12.75 -2.81 -3.67
N GLY A 50 12.80 -1.82 -4.56
CA GLY A 50 13.90 -0.84 -4.61
C GLY A 50 15.18 -1.34 -5.28
N THR A 51 15.12 -2.46 -6.02
CA THR A 51 16.27 -3.06 -6.74
C THR A 51 16.35 -2.64 -8.21
N MET A 52 15.38 -1.85 -8.68
CA MET A 52 15.32 -1.32 -10.03
C MET A 52 14.73 0.09 -10.03
N THR A 53 15.30 0.99 -10.79
CA THR A 53 14.75 2.34 -11.00
C THR A 53 13.60 2.33 -12.03
N ASP A 54 12.80 3.39 -12.04
CA ASP A 54 11.73 3.57 -13.03
C ASP A 54 12.27 3.54 -14.47
N GLU A 55 13.43 4.19 -14.72
CA GLU A 55 14.06 4.23 -16.03
C GLU A 55 14.60 2.85 -16.47
N GLU A 56 15.14 2.07 -15.54
CA GLU A 56 15.60 0.71 -15.84
C GLU A 56 14.41 -0.20 -16.16
N ALA A 57 13.31 -0.07 -15.38
CA ALA A 57 12.08 -0.82 -15.63
C ALA A 57 11.48 -0.50 -17.00
N VAL A 58 11.34 0.78 -17.34
CA VAL A 58 10.85 1.21 -18.66
C VAL A 58 11.74 0.64 -19.77
N ARG A 59 13.07 0.79 -19.69
CA ARG A 59 14.00 0.23 -20.70
C ARG A 59 13.88 -1.28 -20.84
N SER A 60 13.64 -2.00 -19.74
CA SER A 60 13.46 -3.46 -19.77
C SER A 60 12.14 -3.85 -20.42
N ILE A 61 11.04 -3.20 -20.03
CA ILE A 61 9.70 -3.45 -20.55
C ILE A 61 9.65 -3.14 -22.07
N CYS A 62 10.22 -2.03 -22.50
CA CYS A 62 10.23 -1.59 -23.89
C CYS A 62 10.92 -2.59 -24.85
N LYS A 63 11.81 -3.45 -24.36
CA LYS A 63 12.45 -4.50 -25.20
C LYS A 63 11.48 -5.57 -25.71
N ARG A 64 10.32 -5.74 -25.06
CA ARG A 64 9.36 -6.82 -25.39
C ARG A 64 8.00 -6.33 -25.89
N ILE A 65 7.84 -5.03 -26.05
CA ILE A 65 6.61 -4.40 -26.55
C ILE A 65 6.86 -3.61 -27.83
N PRO A 66 5.81 -3.34 -28.65
CA PRO A 66 5.96 -2.49 -29.85
C PRO A 66 6.45 -1.07 -29.49
N GLN A 67 7.24 -0.50 -30.38
CA GLN A 67 7.79 0.84 -30.19
C GLN A 67 6.70 1.93 -30.10
N SER A 68 5.56 1.72 -30.76
CA SER A 68 4.41 2.61 -30.67
C SER A 68 3.87 2.80 -29.25
N GLU A 69 4.13 1.85 -28.34
CA GLU A 69 3.61 1.83 -26.96
C GLU A 69 4.63 2.39 -25.93
N TRP A 70 5.84 2.71 -26.33
CA TRP A 70 6.88 3.13 -25.39
C TRP A 70 6.54 4.39 -24.63
N GLU A 71 5.99 5.42 -25.30
CA GLU A 71 5.60 6.67 -24.68
C GLU A 71 4.49 6.47 -23.63
N LEU A 72 3.51 5.60 -23.94
CA LEU A 72 2.44 5.23 -23.01
C LEU A 72 3.01 4.58 -21.75
N VAL A 73 3.90 3.60 -21.91
CA VAL A 73 4.53 2.89 -20.79
C VAL A 73 5.40 3.82 -19.95
N GLU A 74 6.22 4.64 -20.58
CA GLU A 74 7.07 5.62 -19.88
C GLU A 74 6.23 6.59 -19.05
N ARG A 75 5.18 7.15 -19.64
CA ARG A 75 4.25 8.06 -18.95
C ARG A 75 3.55 7.35 -17.79
N PHE A 76 3.03 6.15 -18.02
CA PHE A 76 2.34 5.36 -17.00
C PHE A 76 3.26 5.06 -15.80
N VAL A 77 4.48 4.57 -16.04
CA VAL A 77 5.41 4.23 -14.95
C VAL A 77 5.79 5.47 -14.16
N ARG A 78 6.09 6.59 -14.83
CA ARG A 78 6.53 7.85 -14.19
C ARG A 78 5.44 8.51 -13.35
N GLU A 79 4.20 8.50 -13.86
CA GLU A 79 3.08 9.23 -13.26
C GLU A 79 2.23 8.36 -12.33
N PHE A 80 2.54 7.07 -12.21
CA PHE A 80 1.74 6.13 -11.43
C PHE A 80 1.53 6.62 -10.00
N ARG A 81 0.24 6.67 -9.58
CA ARG A 81 -0.21 7.11 -8.26
C ARG A 81 0.10 8.57 -7.90
N MET A 82 0.51 9.41 -8.82
CA MET A 82 0.67 10.84 -8.55
C MET A 82 -0.66 11.52 -8.19
N LYS A 83 -1.78 10.98 -8.68
CA LYS A 83 -3.14 11.36 -8.25
C LYS A 83 -3.69 10.28 -7.32
N GLN A 84 -4.07 10.66 -6.12
CA GLN A 84 -4.66 9.78 -5.12
C GLN A 84 -6.07 10.25 -4.79
N GLU A 85 -7.00 9.30 -4.63
CA GLU A 85 -8.33 9.61 -4.14
C GLU A 85 -8.36 9.56 -2.61
N PRO A 86 -8.77 10.66 -1.94
CA PRO A 86 -8.97 10.66 -0.49
C PRO A 86 -9.97 9.57 -0.07
N ASN A 87 -9.79 9.06 1.14
CA ASN A 87 -10.73 8.14 1.78
C ASN A 87 -11.27 8.76 3.10
N PRO A 88 -12.22 9.72 3.02
CA PRO A 88 -12.67 10.46 4.19
C PRO A 88 -13.17 9.59 5.35
N PRO A 89 -13.89 8.46 5.13
CA PRO A 89 -14.25 7.57 6.23
C PRO A 89 -13.03 6.97 6.96
N MET A 90 -11.96 6.66 6.22
CA MET A 90 -10.72 6.17 6.82
C MET A 90 -10.00 7.29 7.57
N GLU A 91 -9.93 8.48 7.01
CA GLU A 91 -9.33 9.65 7.69
C GLU A 91 -10.02 9.96 9.01
N ALA A 92 -11.36 9.87 9.05
CA ALA A 92 -12.12 10.04 10.28
C ALA A 92 -11.78 8.97 11.33
N LEU A 93 -11.64 7.70 10.92
CA LEU A 93 -11.22 6.60 11.79
C LEU A 93 -9.80 6.83 12.33
N LEU A 94 -8.85 7.26 11.49
CA LEU A 94 -7.48 7.53 11.91
C LEU A 94 -7.43 8.67 12.95
N GLY A 95 -8.20 9.74 12.73
CA GLY A 95 -8.35 10.83 13.69
C GLY A 95 -8.87 10.36 15.04
N GLU A 96 -9.93 9.53 15.03
CA GLU A 96 -10.51 8.94 16.24
C GLU A 96 -9.48 8.07 16.99
N LEU A 97 -8.76 7.20 16.29
CA LEU A 97 -7.72 6.34 16.87
C LEU A 97 -6.60 7.18 17.51
N LYS A 98 -6.17 8.25 16.86
CA LYS A 98 -5.18 9.18 17.43
C LYS A 98 -5.68 9.85 18.71
N GLU A 99 -6.95 10.30 18.74
CA GLU A 99 -7.58 10.89 19.94
C GLU A 99 -7.66 9.91 21.12
N GLN A 100 -7.80 8.59 20.82
CA GLN A 100 -7.79 7.53 21.81
C GLN A 100 -6.37 7.11 22.24
N GLY A 101 -5.32 7.73 21.67
CA GLY A 101 -3.92 7.52 22.06
C GLY A 101 -3.24 6.33 21.38
N TYR A 102 -3.81 5.77 20.31
CA TYR A 102 -3.14 4.72 19.55
C TYR A 102 -2.00 5.27 18.70
N HIS A 103 -0.96 4.46 18.54
CA HIS A 103 0.11 4.71 17.58
C HIS A 103 -0.27 4.12 16.22
N LEU A 104 -0.15 4.91 15.17
CA LEU A 104 -0.53 4.53 13.81
C LEU A 104 0.70 4.41 12.92
N PHE A 105 0.79 3.33 12.17
CA PHE A 105 1.91 3.04 11.29
C PHE A 105 1.44 2.69 9.88
N LEU A 106 2.23 3.07 8.90
CA LEU A 106 2.07 2.64 7.51
C LEU A 106 3.09 1.55 7.20
N MET A 107 2.64 0.42 6.62
CA MET A 107 3.49 -0.63 6.08
C MET A 107 3.04 -0.97 4.66
N SER A 108 3.75 -0.51 3.63
CA SER A 108 3.31 -0.61 2.23
C SER A 108 4.37 -1.13 1.29
N ASN A 109 3.95 -2.01 0.36
CA ASN A 109 4.74 -2.34 -0.83
C ASN A 109 4.57 -1.21 -1.85
N THR A 110 5.63 -0.46 -2.10
CA THR A 110 5.61 0.69 -3.02
C THR A 110 7.02 1.10 -3.42
N SER A 111 7.14 1.72 -4.60
CA SER A 111 8.40 2.22 -5.14
C SER A 111 8.80 3.59 -4.57
N HIS A 112 9.98 4.07 -4.94
CA HIS A 112 10.51 5.38 -4.52
C HIS A 112 9.60 6.56 -4.88
N ARG A 113 8.67 6.42 -5.84
CA ARG A 113 7.65 7.43 -6.17
C ARG A 113 6.76 7.80 -4.96
N PHE A 114 6.66 6.92 -3.96
CA PHE A 114 5.91 7.19 -2.73
C PHE A 114 6.27 8.55 -2.13
N ARG A 115 7.55 8.91 -2.09
CA ARG A 115 8.02 10.18 -1.51
C ARG A 115 7.46 11.41 -2.24
N ALA A 116 7.13 11.29 -3.53
CA ALA A 116 6.53 12.37 -4.30
C ALA A 116 5.01 12.47 -4.06
N PHE A 117 4.28 11.35 -4.13
CA PHE A 117 2.82 11.37 -4.06
C PHE A 117 2.24 11.30 -2.64
N SER A 118 2.96 10.81 -1.64
CA SER A 118 2.46 10.66 -0.26
C SER A 118 2.02 11.97 0.39
N LYS A 119 2.58 13.09 -0.06
CA LYS A 119 2.19 14.45 0.39
C LYS A 119 0.74 14.78 0.05
N ASN A 120 0.16 14.10 -0.94
CA ASN A 120 -1.21 14.29 -1.40
C ASN A 120 -2.19 13.29 -0.75
N ILE A 121 -1.72 12.49 0.22
CA ILE A 121 -2.55 11.52 0.95
C ILE A 121 -2.73 12.01 2.38
N PRO A 122 -3.88 12.62 2.73
CA PRO A 122 -4.09 13.17 4.08
C PRO A 122 -3.90 12.11 5.18
N SER A 123 -4.32 10.88 4.93
CA SER A 123 -4.17 9.74 5.86
C SER A 123 -2.73 9.50 6.30
N VAL A 124 -1.73 9.81 5.46
CA VAL A 124 -0.31 9.66 5.79
C VAL A 124 0.13 10.61 6.89
N GLY A 125 -0.54 11.77 7.02
CA GLY A 125 -0.28 12.75 8.08
C GLY A 125 -0.59 12.27 9.51
N TYR A 126 -1.39 11.19 9.65
CA TYR A 126 -1.70 10.59 10.96
C TYR A 126 -0.65 9.58 11.43
N MET A 127 0.29 9.16 10.56
CA MET A 127 1.21 8.07 10.84
C MET A 127 2.38 8.51 11.73
N ASP A 128 2.61 7.79 12.84
CA ASP A 128 3.77 7.97 13.72
C ASP A 128 5.05 7.37 13.10
N GLY A 129 4.89 6.43 12.18
CA GLY A 129 5.99 5.84 11.44
C GLY A 129 5.55 5.26 10.11
N ILE A 130 6.47 5.28 9.15
CA ILE A 130 6.24 4.83 7.77
C ILE A 130 7.33 3.87 7.36
N TRP A 131 6.90 2.67 6.95
CA TRP A 131 7.76 1.68 6.34
C TRP A 131 7.32 1.44 4.89
N ILE A 132 8.23 1.58 3.94
CA ILE A 132 7.99 1.28 2.54
C ILE A 132 9.05 0.32 2.00
N SER A 133 8.60 -0.63 1.22
CA SER A 133 9.41 -1.76 0.75
C SER A 133 10.66 -1.36 -0.02
N CYS A 134 10.56 -0.37 -0.91
CA CYS A 134 11.69 0.06 -1.74
C CYS A 134 12.88 0.65 -0.95
N GLU A 135 12.68 1.11 0.28
CA GLU A 135 13.74 1.62 1.14
C GLU A 135 14.37 0.53 2.01
N CYS A 136 13.80 -0.68 1.98
CA CYS A 136 14.17 -1.77 2.87
C CYS A 136 14.67 -3.01 2.13
N GLY A 137 14.32 -3.15 0.86
CA GLY A 137 14.67 -4.31 0.04
C GLY A 137 13.79 -5.55 0.27
N TYR A 138 12.77 -5.46 1.11
CA TYR A 138 11.84 -6.55 1.42
C TYR A 138 10.43 -6.20 0.98
N LEU A 139 9.61 -7.21 0.68
CA LEU A 139 8.20 -7.06 0.30
C LEU A 139 7.29 -7.82 1.26
N LYS A 140 6.12 -7.29 1.61
CA LYS A 140 5.05 -8.13 2.16
C LYS A 140 4.64 -9.16 1.08
N PRO A 141 4.37 -10.43 1.41
CA PRO A 141 4.30 -11.05 2.74
C PRO A 141 5.61 -11.72 3.23
N GLU A 142 6.77 -11.32 2.75
CA GLU A 142 8.05 -11.89 3.20
C GLU A 142 8.24 -11.65 4.70
N ARG A 143 8.67 -12.70 5.43
CA ARG A 143 8.92 -12.62 6.87
C ARG A 143 9.84 -11.46 7.25
N ASP A 144 10.89 -11.25 6.45
CA ASP A 144 11.93 -10.26 6.73
C ASP A 144 11.40 -8.81 6.62
N ALA A 145 10.34 -8.58 5.82
CA ALA A 145 9.64 -7.29 5.76
C ALA A 145 9.07 -6.91 7.14
N TYR A 146 8.39 -7.85 7.80
CA TYR A 146 7.79 -7.62 9.12
C TYR A 146 8.85 -7.50 10.21
N VAL A 147 9.87 -8.34 10.19
CA VAL A 147 10.98 -8.26 11.16
C VAL A 147 11.68 -6.91 11.07
N ASP A 148 11.96 -6.43 9.85
CA ASP A 148 12.57 -5.10 9.64
C ASP A 148 11.61 -3.98 10.07
N PHE A 149 10.29 -4.12 9.76
CA PHE A 149 9.27 -3.18 10.20
C PHE A 149 9.24 -3.03 11.72
N PHE A 150 9.11 -4.14 12.48
CA PHE A 150 9.07 -4.09 13.95
C PHE A 150 10.33 -3.49 14.53
N ARG A 151 11.51 -3.86 13.99
CA ARG A 151 12.79 -3.31 14.42
C ARG A 151 12.87 -1.80 14.20
N LYS A 152 12.47 -1.31 13.03
CA LYS A 152 12.51 0.12 12.67
C LYS A 152 11.51 0.95 13.46
N MET A 153 10.30 0.45 13.61
CA MET A 153 9.24 1.14 14.36
C MET A 153 9.38 0.99 15.87
N LYS A 154 10.24 0.06 16.35
CA LYS A 154 10.45 -0.24 17.78
C LYS A 154 9.16 -0.63 18.49
N ILE A 155 8.35 -1.49 17.85
CA ILE A 155 7.08 -1.98 18.36
C ILE A 155 7.08 -3.51 18.45
N GLU A 156 6.22 -4.04 19.32
CA GLU A 156 6.07 -5.48 19.51
C GLU A 156 4.91 -6.01 18.66
N PRO A 157 5.09 -7.16 17.97
CA PRO A 157 4.02 -7.77 17.18
C PRO A 157 2.74 -8.01 17.98
N GLN A 158 2.85 -8.51 19.22
CA GLN A 158 1.72 -8.87 20.09
C GLN A 158 0.90 -7.65 20.54
N GLU A 159 1.47 -6.45 20.50
CA GLU A 159 0.79 -5.19 20.80
C GLU A 159 0.24 -4.50 19.54
N SER A 160 0.34 -5.14 18.37
CA SER A 160 0.07 -4.55 17.06
C SER A 160 -1.12 -5.23 16.36
N TYR A 161 -1.97 -4.41 15.74
CA TYR A 161 -3.10 -4.85 14.92
C TYR A 161 -2.88 -4.39 13.48
N PHE A 162 -2.99 -5.30 12.51
CA PHE A 162 -2.72 -5.01 11.11
C PHE A 162 -4.00 -4.99 10.27
N VAL A 163 -4.16 -3.95 9.45
CA VAL A 163 -5.25 -3.76 8.49
C VAL A 163 -4.66 -3.72 7.08
N ASP A 164 -4.98 -4.72 6.26
CA ASP A 164 -4.44 -4.88 4.90
C ASP A 164 -5.52 -5.55 4.03
N ASP A 165 -5.60 -5.24 2.74
CA ASP A 165 -6.57 -5.85 1.83
C ASP A 165 -6.14 -7.23 1.32
N SER A 166 -4.87 -7.61 1.54
CA SER A 166 -4.30 -8.89 1.13
C SER A 166 -4.35 -9.94 2.26
N PRO A 167 -5.09 -11.05 2.07
CA PRO A 167 -5.09 -12.14 3.04
C PRO A 167 -3.69 -12.71 3.34
N ALA A 168 -2.81 -12.75 2.31
CA ALA A 168 -1.44 -13.24 2.46
C ALA A 168 -0.60 -12.35 3.39
N ASN A 169 -0.79 -11.03 3.31
CA ASN A 169 -0.11 -10.09 4.19
C ASN A 169 -0.60 -10.22 5.64
N ILE A 170 -1.91 -10.33 5.85
CA ILE A 170 -2.48 -10.54 7.19
C ILE A 170 -1.98 -11.85 7.79
N GLU A 171 -2.00 -12.93 7.03
CA GLU A 171 -1.54 -14.25 7.49
C GLU A 171 -0.06 -14.23 7.90
N ALA A 172 0.80 -13.57 7.11
CA ALA A 172 2.22 -13.42 7.46
C ALA A 172 2.42 -12.61 8.75
N GLY A 173 1.64 -11.56 8.99
CA GLY A 173 1.66 -10.79 10.24
C GLY A 173 1.22 -11.63 11.45
N ILE A 174 0.15 -12.41 11.29
CA ILE A 174 -0.38 -13.29 12.35
C ILE A 174 0.67 -14.35 12.73
N ARG A 175 1.36 -14.96 11.79
CA ARG A 175 2.46 -15.91 12.08
C ARG A 175 3.58 -15.33 12.93
N LEU A 176 3.73 -14.01 12.91
CA LEU A 176 4.74 -13.30 13.70
C LEU A 176 4.20 -12.73 15.02
N GLY A 177 2.92 -12.98 15.32
CA GLY A 177 2.29 -12.63 16.58
C GLY A 177 1.44 -11.37 16.55
N MET A 178 1.24 -10.73 15.39
CA MET A 178 0.25 -9.67 15.24
C MET A 178 -1.17 -10.23 15.36
N ARG A 179 -2.12 -9.34 15.64
CA ARG A 179 -3.53 -9.53 15.28
C ARG A 179 -3.82 -8.70 14.02
N GLY A 180 -4.90 -8.98 13.34
CA GLY A 180 -5.26 -8.19 12.16
C GLY A 180 -6.51 -8.70 11.47
N CYS A 181 -6.98 -7.93 10.48
CA CYS A 181 -8.08 -8.33 9.62
C CYS A 181 -7.80 -7.96 8.17
N VAL A 182 -8.39 -8.74 7.26
CA VAL A 182 -8.48 -8.37 5.85
C VAL A 182 -9.54 -7.27 5.72
N TYR A 183 -9.17 -6.17 5.06
CA TYR A 183 -10.09 -5.06 4.82
C TYR A 183 -10.79 -5.21 3.49
N HIS A 184 -12.11 -5.39 3.53
CA HIS A 184 -12.96 -5.57 2.33
C HIS A 184 -13.61 -4.26 1.85
N GLN A 185 -13.03 -3.10 2.18
CA GLN A 185 -13.57 -1.76 1.89
C GLN A 185 -14.93 -1.50 2.58
N ASP A 186 -15.24 -2.25 3.63
CA ASP A 186 -16.40 -2.06 4.49
C ASP A 186 -15.95 -1.45 5.84
N MET A 187 -16.29 -0.18 6.04
CA MET A 187 -15.91 0.55 7.24
C MET A 187 -16.64 0.03 8.49
N GLN A 188 -17.88 -0.47 8.34
CA GLN A 188 -18.62 -1.01 9.47
C GLN A 188 -18.00 -2.33 9.93
N GLU A 189 -17.62 -3.19 8.98
CA GLU A 189 -16.88 -4.41 9.26
C GLU A 189 -15.55 -4.10 9.95
N LEU A 190 -14.78 -3.15 9.43
CA LEU A 190 -13.50 -2.76 10.03
C LEU A 190 -13.67 -2.28 11.47
N ARG A 191 -14.63 -1.39 11.74
CA ARG A 191 -14.90 -0.89 13.09
C ARG A 191 -15.30 -2.00 14.04
N ARG A 192 -16.10 -2.96 13.60
CA ARG A 192 -16.46 -4.15 14.38
C ARG A 192 -15.21 -4.99 14.72
N ASN A 193 -14.38 -5.31 13.72
CA ASN A 193 -13.16 -6.09 13.91
C ASN A 193 -12.17 -5.41 14.87
N LEU A 194 -12.06 -4.09 14.82
CA LEU A 194 -11.24 -3.31 15.75
C LEU A 194 -11.78 -3.41 17.19
N ARG A 195 -13.10 -3.25 17.40
CA ARG A 195 -13.73 -3.39 18.73
C ARG A 195 -13.57 -4.80 19.30
N GLU A 196 -13.76 -5.83 18.48
CA GLU A 196 -13.54 -7.24 18.87
C GLU A 196 -12.07 -7.50 19.24
N ALA A 197 -11.15 -6.74 18.70
CA ALA A 197 -9.73 -6.76 19.06
C ALA A 197 -9.44 -6.02 20.37
N GLY A 198 -10.44 -5.37 21.00
CA GLY A 198 -10.25 -4.55 22.20
C GLY A 198 -9.64 -3.18 21.90
N ILE A 199 -9.86 -2.65 20.70
CA ILE A 199 -9.50 -1.29 20.32
C ILE A 199 -10.72 -0.39 20.59
N ASP A 200 -10.54 0.59 21.44
CA ASP A 200 -11.61 1.52 21.81
C ASP A 200 -11.92 2.46 20.64
N LEU A 201 -13.20 2.51 20.28
CA LEU A 201 -13.74 3.41 19.26
C LEU A 201 -14.97 4.10 19.82
N LYS A 202 -15.17 5.36 19.46
CA LYS A 202 -16.39 6.09 19.79
C LYS A 202 -17.62 5.36 19.24
N ASP A 203 -18.73 5.43 19.96
CA ASP A 203 -20.01 4.96 19.43
C ASP A 203 -20.40 5.85 18.23
N ALA A 204 -20.85 5.19 17.15
CA ALA A 204 -21.21 5.85 15.91
C ALA A 204 -22.60 6.47 16.00
#